data_fb9d13d900ba429edda9ab1af19613f0
#
_entry.id   fb9d13d900ba429edda9ab1af19613f0
#
_cell.length_a   1.000
_cell.length_b   1.000
_cell.length_c   1.000
_cell.angle_alpha   90.00
_cell.angle_beta   90.00
_cell.angle_gamma   90.00
#
_symmetry.space_group_name_H-M   'P 1'
#
loop_
_entity.id
_entity.type
_entity.pdbx_description
1 polymer ?
#
loop_
_entity_poly.entity_id
_entity_poly.type
_entity_poly.pdbx_seq_one_letter_code
_entity_poly.pdbx_strand_id
1 'polypeptide(L)'
;RGAAYVFAPQKGADEAMVRVLDGNLKKYAETVKAETGADISELAGGGAAGGTGAGAYIFLGARLRQGIDVILDMLGFEKLIKDCRVIFTGEGSFDSQSLGGKVAVGISRRAMKSGIPVIVVAGSVADNVSGLSEVGITGVFQTDPGTYDSQSEMFANCRKDLKRTMLEILGKTEF
;
A
#
# COMPACT_ATOMS: atom_id res chain seq x y z
N ARG A 1 -6.88 -13.08 6.08
CA ARG A 1 -6.16 -13.28 7.36
C ARG A 1 -6.58 -12.19 8.31
N GLY A 2 -6.79 -12.53 9.59
CA GLY A 2 -7.16 -11.59 10.64
C GLY A 2 -6.05 -10.57 10.96
N ALA A 3 -6.43 -9.45 11.58
CA ALA A 3 -5.52 -8.35 11.91
C ALA A 3 -4.33 -8.79 12.78
N ALA A 4 -4.53 -9.73 13.71
CA ALA A 4 -3.47 -10.26 14.55
C ALA A 4 -2.38 -10.94 13.71
N TYR A 5 -2.75 -11.79 12.76
CA TYR A 5 -1.79 -12.47 11.89
C TYR A 5 -1.03 -11.53 10.94
N VAL A 6 -1.65 -10.44 10.54
CA VAL A 6 -1.02 -9.49 9.59
C VAL A 6 -0.10 -8.50 10.31
N PHE A 7 -0.51 -8.00 11.48
CA PHE A 7 0.15 -6.85 12.08
C PHE A 7 0.91 -7.14 13.38
N ALA A 8 0.53 -8.18 14.16
CA ALA A 8 1.14 -8.41 15.45
C ALA A 8 2.62 -8.87 15.38
N PRO A 9 3.06 -9.70 14.39
CA PRO A 9 4.45 -10.12 14.30
C PRO A 9 5.44 -8.95 14.19
N GLN A 10 5.12 -7.93 13.39
CA GLN A 10 5.97 -6.74 13.24
C GLN A 10 6.04 -5.88 14.51
N LYS A 11 5.20 -6.16 15.51
CA LYS A 11 5.19 -5.53 16.84
C LYS A 11 5.79 -6.42 17.91
N GLY A 12 6.41 -7.53 17.52
CA GLY A 12 7.14 -8.43 18.43
C GLY A 12 6.32 -9.62 18.95
N ALA A 13 5.10 -9.85 18.44
CA ALA A 13 4.33 -11.02 18.84
C ALA A 13 4.88 -12.30 18.20
N ASP A 14 5.10 -13.33 19.03
CA ASP A 14 5.36 -14.69 18.56
C ASP A 14 4.05 -15.40 18.13
N GLU A 15 4.18 -16.60 17.59
CA GLU A 15 3.01 -17.35 17.11
C GLU A 15 1.96 -17.65 18.21
N ALA A 16 2.40 -17.87 19.46
CA ALA A 16 1.48 -18.13 20.56
C ALA A 16 0.68 -16.87 20.89
N MET A 17 1.36 -15.73 20.95
CA MET A 17 0.72 -14.41 21.16
C MET A 17 -0.24 -14.06 20.03
N VAL A 18 0.13 -14.32 18.77
CA VAL A 18 -0.76 -14.09 17.62
C VAL A 18 -2.06 -14.85 17.75
N ARG A 19 -2.01 -16.14 18.13
CA ARG A 19 -3.22 -16.96 18.35
C ARG A 19 -4.11 -16.41 19.46
N VAL A 20 -3.50 -15.96 20.57
CA VAL A 20 -4.25 -15.35 21.68
C VAL A 20 -4.92 -14.04 21.23
N LEU A 21 -4.19 -13.19 20.53
CA LEU A 21 -4.71 -11.91 20.04
C LEU A 21 -5.84 -12.11 19.01
N ASP A 22 -5.71 -13.07 18.12
CA ASP A 22 -6.76 -13.41 17.15
C ASP A 22 -8.03 -13.92 17.84
N GLY A 23 -7.86 -14.82 18.82
CA GLY A 23 -8.98 -15.30 19.65
C GLY A 23 -9.68 -14.18 20.42
N ASN A 24 -8.93 -13.21 20.94
CA ASN A 24 -9.49 -12.05 21.63
C ASN A 24 -10.27 -11.14 20.67
N LEU A 25 -9.74 -10.89 19.46
CA LEU A 25 -10.45 -10.11 18.43
C LEU A 25 -11.73 -10.81 17.98
N LYS A 26 -11.71 -12.14 17.83
CA LYS A 26 -12.91 -12.91 17.52
C LYS A 26 -13.97 -12.76 18.62
N LYS A 27 -13.58 -12.97 19.89
CA LYS A 27 -14.47 -12.80 21.02
C LYS A 27 -15.04 -11.38 21.11
N TYR A 28 -14.22 -10.37 20.82
CA TYR A 28 -14.66 -8.98 20.74
C TYR A 28 -15.74 -8.79 19.66
N ALA A 29 -15.52 -9.33 18.46
CA ALA A 29 -16.50 -9.25 17.37
C ALA A 29 -17.83 -9.96 17.71
N GLU A 30 -17.76 -11.13 18.36
CA GLU A 30 -18.93 -11.86 18.86
C GLU A 30 -19.72 -11.06 19.90
N THR A 31 -19.01 -10.42 20.85
CA THR A 31 -19.64 -9.56 21.86
C THR A 31 -20.31 -8.35 21.22
N VAL A 32 -19.62 -7.66 20.31
CA VAL A 32 -20.19 -6.51 19.58
C VAL A 32 -21.46 -6.94 18.82
N LYS A 33 -21.42 -8.08 18.16
CA LYS A 33 -22.59 -8.60 17.44
C LYS A 33 -23.76 -8.90 18.35
N ALA A 34 -23.49 -9.48 19.52
CA ALA A 34 -24.54 -9.79 20.50
C ALA A 34 -25.20 -8.52 21.08
N GLU A 35 -24.41 -7.49 21.35
CA GLU A 35 -24.88 -6.25 21.99
C GLU A 35 -25.50 -5.24 20.99
N THR A 36 -25.00 -5.20 19.75
CA THR A 36 -25.38 -4.16 18.78
C THR A 36 -26.12 -4.70 17.55
N GLY A 37 -26.10 -6.02 17.33
CA GLY A 37 -26.57 -6.65 16.10
C GLY A 37 -25.63 -6.51 14.89
N ALA A 38 -24.54 -5.71 15.00
CA ALA A 38 -23.63 -5.45 13.89
C ALA A 38 -22.49 -6.47 13.85
N ASP A 39 -22.32 -7.12 12.70
CA ASP A 39 -21.20 -8.04 12.46
C ASP A 39 -20.00 -7.29 11.92
N ILE A 40 -18.90 -7.26 12.69
CA ILE A 40 -17.65 -6.61 12.34
C ILE A 40 -16.52 -7.59 11.99
N SER A 41 -16.80 -8.89 11.99
CA SER A 41 -15.79 -9.93 11.75
C SER A 41 -15.16 -9.85 10.37
N GLU A 42 -15.95 -9.50 9.34
CA GLU A 42 -15.53 -9.34 7.94
C GLU A 42 -15.49 -7.87 7.48
N LEU A 43 -15.49 -6.92 8.45
CA LEU A 43 -15.51 -5.49 8.11
C LEU A 43 -14.20 -5.08 7.45
N ALA A 44 -14.27 -4.70 6.18
CA ALA A 44 -13.12 -4.22 5.42
C ALA A 44 -12.49 -3.00 6.11
N GLY A 45 -11.20 -3.08 6.44
CA GLY A 45 -10.48 -2.05 7.20
C GLY A 45 -10.70 -2.13 8.72
N GLY A 46 -11.59 -2.99 9.22
CA GLY A 46 -11.85 -3.15 10.66
C GLY A 46 -10.62 -3.52 11.46
N GLY A 47 -9.69 -4.28 10.87
CA GLY A 47 -8.41 -4.66 11.48
C GLY A 47 -7.38 -3.54 11.60
N ALA A 48 -7.62 -2.37 11.03
CA ALA A 48 -6.70 -1.24 11.09
C ALA A 48 -6.38 -0.87 12.54
N ALA A 49 -5.08 -0.60 12.80
CA ALA A 49 -4.55 -0.30 14.12
C ALA A 49 -4.96 -1.33 15.20
N GLY A 50 -4.87 -2.64 14.84
CA GLY A 50 -5.14 -3.74 15.77
C GLY A 50 -6.60 -3.91 16.17
N GLY A 51 -7.55 -3.49 15.30
CA GLY A 51 -9.00 -3.56 15.57
C GLY A 51 -9.63 -2.20 15.94
N THR A 52 -8.83 -1.14 16.10
CA THR A 52 -9.36 0.21 16.36
C THR A 52 -10.31 0.69 15.26
N GLY A 53 -10.07 0.29 14.00
CA GLY A 53 -10.97 0.57 12.89
C GLY A 53 -12.39 0.05 13.14
N ALA A 54 -12.54 -1.19 13.59
CA ALA A 54 -13.84 -1.76 13.94
C ALA A 54 -14.48 -1.02 15.11
N GLY A 55 -13.71 -0.66 16.15
CA GLY A 55 -14.20 0.15 17.26
C GLY A 55 -14.71 1.53 16.81
N ALA A 56 -13.96 2.22 15.95
CA ALA A 56 -14.37 3.50 15.41
C ALA A 56 -15.66 3.38 14.58
N TYR A 57 -15.77 2.33 13.77
CA TYR A 57 -16.99 2.07 13.00
C TYR A 57 -18.21 1.93 13.91
N ILE A 58 -18.14 1.05 14.96
CA ILE A 58 -19.28 0.74 15.84
C ILE A 58 -19.63 1.90 16.78
N PHE A 59 -18.63 2.46 17.49
CA PHE A 59 -18.91 3.40 18.57
C PHE A 59 -18.96 4.86 18.12
N LEU A 60 -18.33 5.18 16.99
CA LEU A 60 -18.27 6.56 16.48
C LEU A 60 -19.00 6.75 15.16
N GLY A 61 -19.58 5.69 14.57
CA GLY A 61 -20.21 5.74 13.26
C GLY A 61 -19.21 6.09 12.14
N ALA A 62 -17.92 5.80 12.32
CA ALA A 62 -16.88 6.14 11.37
C ALA A 62 -17.03 5.36 10.06
N ARG A 63 -16.65 5.99 8.94
CA ARG A 63 -16.53 5.33 7.65
C ARG A 63 -15.08 4.97 7.42
N LEU A 64 -14.80 3.67 7.24
CA LEU A 64 -13.45 3.18 6.93
C LEU A 64 -13.19 3.32 5.44
N ARG A 65 -12.07 3.96 5.09
CA ARG A 65 -11.62 4.15 3.71
C ARG A 65 -10.12 3.96 3.63
N GLN A 66 -9.63 3.57 2.47
CA GLN A 66 -8.18 3.56 2.25
C GLN A 66 -7.63 4.98 2.29
N GLY A 67 -6.53 5.19 3.02
CA GLY A 67 -5.95 6.52 3.20
C GLY A 67 -5.58 7.20 1.89
N ILE A 68 -5.05 6.42 0.93
CA ILE A 68 -4.70 6.94 -0.39
C ILE A 68 -5.93 7.48 -1.14
N ASP A 69 -7.07 6.79 -1.09
CA ASP A 69 -8.29 7.26 -1.77
C ASP A 69 -8.78 8.58 -1.17
N VAL A 70 -8.71 8.71 0.16
CA VAL A 70 -9.10 9.96 0.83
C VAL A 70 -8.21 11.11 0.38
N ILE A 71 -6.90 10.91 0.35
CA ILE A 71 -5.95 11.95 -0.07
C ILE A 71 -6.15 12.33 -1.54
N LEU A 72 -6.32 11.34 -2.43
CA LEU A 72 -6.53 11.61 -3.84
C LEU A 72 -7.86 12.36 -4.10
N ASP A 73 -8.92 12.04 -3.34
CA ASP A 73 -10.19 12.78 -3.40
C ASP A 73 -10.01 14.24 -2.95
N MET A 74 -9.33 14.45 -1.82
CA MET A 74 -9.08 15.80 -1.29
C MET A 74 -8.26 16.68 -2.25
N LEU A 75 -7.32 16.06 -2.98
CA LEU A 75 -6.50 16.75 -3.97
C LEU A 75 -7.24 16.98 -5.30
N GLY A 76 -8.39 16.34 -5.53
CA GLY A 76 -9.05 16.37 -6.82
C GLY A 76 -8.19 15.73 -7.91
N PHE A 77 -7.62 14.57 -7.61
CA PHE A 77 -6.59 13.89 -8.39
C PHE A 77 -6.91 13.79 -9.88
N GLU A 78 -8.13 13.44 -10.25
CA GLU A 78 -8.55 13.32 -11.65
C GLU A 78 -8.43 14.63 -12.44
N LYS A 79 -8.63 15.77 -11.77
CA LYS A 79 -8.43 17.09 -12.39
C LYS A 79 -6.95 17.39 -12.58
N LEU A 80 -6.11 16.99 -11.61
CA LEU A 80 -4.66 17.22 -11.68
C LEU A 80 -4.00 16.43 -12.80
N ILE A 81 -4.47 15.21 -13.08
CA ILE A 81 -3.86 14.34 -14.08
C ILE A 81 -4.41 14.53 -15.50
N LYS A 82 -5.44 15.37 -15.70
CA LYS A 82 -6.19 15.48 -16.96
C LYS A 82 -5.31 15.65 -18.20
N ASP A 83 -4.23 16.42 -18.06
CA ASP A 83 -3.32 16.74 -19.19
C ASP A 83 -1.96 16.01 -19.03
N CYS A 84 -1.87 15.03 -18.14
CA CYS A 84 -0.66 14.24 -17.95
C CYS A 84 -0.55 13.15 -19.01
N ARG A 85 0.66 12.95 -19.56
CA ARG A 85 0.97 11.84 -20.47
C ARG A 85 1.44 10.60 -19.70
N VAL A 86 2.00 10.77 -18.54
CA VAL A 86 2.52 9.72 -17.66
C VAL A 86 2.52 10.20 -16.21
N ILE A 87 2.40 9.29 -15.28
CA ILE A 87 2.54 9.55 -13.84
C ILE A 87 3.71 8.72 -13.31
N PHE A 88 4.62 9.37 -12.61
CA PHE A 88 5.66 8.69 -11.82
C PHE A 88 5.27 8.69 -10.36
N THR A 89 5.41 7.54 -9.71
CA THR A 89 5.24 7.40 -8.26
C THR A 89 6.40 6.63 -7.65
N GLY A 90 6.68 6.85 -6.37
CA GLY A 90 7.83 6.26 -5.70
C GLY A 90 7.44 5.41 -4.49
N GLU A 91 8.22 4.36 -4.26
CA GLU A 91 8.14 3.50 -3.06
C GLU A 91 9.56 3.19 -2.57
N GLY A 92 9.72 2.96 -1.26
CA GLY A 92 11.00 2.49 -0.72
C GLY A 92 11.30 1.07 -1.17
N SER A 93 10.32 0.17 -1.09
CA SER A 93 10.38 -1.20 -1.57
C SER A 93 9.05 -1.58 -2.22
N PHE A 94 9.10 -2.23 -3.37
CA PHE A 94 7.93 -2.67 -4.10
C PHE A 94 7.88 -4.21 -4.15
N ASP A 95 6.86 -4.78 -3.52
CA ASP A 95 6.65 -6.22 -3.35
C ASP A 95 5.18 -6.61 -3.55
N SER A 96 4.85 -7.87 -3.35
CA SER A 96 3.48 -8.38 -3.44
C SER A 96 2.51 -7.70 -2.46
N GLN A 97 2.98 -7.22 -1.30
CA GLN A 97 2.15 -6.49 -0.34
C GLN A 97 1.84 -5.07 -0.86
N SER A 98 2.69 -4.51 -1.69
CA SER A 98 2.47 -3.21 -2.33
C SER A 98 1.24 -3.22 -3.23
N LEU A 99 0.89 -4.38 -3.81
CA LEU A 99 -0.34 -4.59 -4.60
C LEU A 99 -1.63 -4.55 -3.75
N GLY A 100 -1.52 -4.67 -2.43
CA GLY A 100 -2.64 -4.64 -1.48
C GLY A 100 -3.29 -3.27 -1.25
N GLY A 101 -3.03 -2.26 -2.10
CA GLY A 101 -3.70 -0.95 -2.02
C GLY A 101 -2.87 0.14 -1.35
N LYS A 102 -1.54 0.04 -1.38
CA LYS A 102 -0.62 1.12 -1.00
C LYS A 102 -0.68 2.27 -2.01
N VAL A 103 0.11 3.32 -1.79
CA VAL A 103 0.07 4.57 -2.54
C VAL A 103 0.17 4.37 -4.05
N ALA A 104 1.15 3.61 -4.51
CA ALA A 104 1.37 3.37 -5.94
C ALA A 104 0.16 2.72 -6.62
N VAL A 105 -0.45 1.72 -5.98
CA VAL A 105 -1.64 1.02 -6.51
C VAL A 105 -2.89 1.91 -6.47
N GLY A 106 -3.05 2.71 -5.42
CA GLY A 106 -4.16 3.67 -5.35
C GLY A 106 -4.11 4.69 -6.50
N ILE A 107 -2.93 5.25 -6.74
CA ILE A 107 -2.67 6.18 -7.85
C ILE A 107 -2.96 5.50 -9.20
N SER A 108 -2.37 4.31 -9.43
CA SER A 108 -2.46 3.64 -10.72
C SER A 108 -3.87 3.18 -11.07
N ARG A 109 -4.64 2.67 -10.12
CA ARG A 109 -6.06 2.32 -10.34
C ARG A 109 -6.91 3.51 -10.74
N ARG A 110 -6.61 4.69 -10.21
CA ARG A 110 -7.34 5.92 -10.57
C ARG A 110 -6.87 6.46 -11.92
N ALA A 111 -5.57 6.51 -12.17
CA ALA A 111 -4.99 6.94 -13.44
C ALA A 111 -5.43 6.04 -14.62
N MET A 112 -5.54 4.72 -14.39
CA MET A 112 -6.01 3.74 -15.37
C MET A 112 -7.40 4.09 -15.94
N LYS A 113 -8.29 4.65 -15.11
CA LYS A 113 -9.62 5.09 -15.55
C LYS A 113 -9.56 6.23 -16.58
N SER A 114 -8.47 6.97 -16.60
CA SER A 114 -8.20 8.06 -17.55
C SER A 114 -7.22 7.64 -18.66
N GLY A 115 -6.83 6.37 -18.72
CA GLY A 115 -5.90 5.84 -19.72
C GLY A 115 -4.45 6.34 -19.55
N ILE A 116 -4.09 6.87 -18.39
CA ILE A 116 -2.76 7.47 -18.16
C ILE A 116 -1.85 6.39 -17.58
N PRO A 117 -0.69 6.09 -18.22
CA PRO A 117 0.28 5.12 -17.74
C PRO A 117 0.92 5.58 -16.43
N VAL A 118 1.16 4.61 -15.53
CA VAL A 118 1.83 4.85 -14.26
C VAL A 118 3.10 4.02 -14.17
N ILE A 119 4.19 4.69 -13.88
CA ILE A 119 5.50 4.10 -13.67
C ILE A 119 5.86 4.23 -12.19
N VAL A 120 6.20 3.10 -11.58
CA VAL A 120 6.69 3.04 -10.21
C VAL A 120 8.23 3.00 -10.23
N VAL A 121 8.83 3.86 -9.42
CA VAL A 121 10.27 3.87 -9.19
C VAL A 121 10.51 3.56 -7.72
N ALA A 122 11.17 2.43 -7.43
CA ALA A 122 11.36 1.96 -6.07
C ALA A 122 12.84 1.75 -5.74
N GLY A 123 13.20 1.89 -4.47
CA GLY A 123 14.54 1.57 -3.99
C GLY A 123 14.87 0.12 -4.31
N SER A 124 14.00 -0.80 -3.92
CA SER A 124 14.10 -2.23 -4.23
C SER A 124 12.81 -2.77 -4.82
N VAL A 125 12.90 -3.79 -5.65
CA VAL A 125 11.76 -4.48 -6.26
C VAL A 125 11.93 -5.99 -6.05
N ALA A 126 10.89 -6.64 -5.54
CA ALA A 126 10.92 -8.10 -5.34
C ALA A 126 10.74 -8.86 -6.67
N ASP A 127 11.44 -9.99 -6.82
CA ASP A 127 11.47 -10.77 -8.07
C ASP A 127 10.10 -11.37 -8.47
N ASN A 128 9.19 -11.53 -7.52
CA ASN A 128 7.94 -12.26 -7.72
C ASN A 128 6.70 -11.35 -7.84
N VAL A 129 6.86 -10.11 -8.24
CA VAL A 129 5.73 -9.19 -8.42
C VAL A 129 5.04 -9.45 -9.76
N SER A 130 3.76 -9.83 -9.72
CA SER A 130 2.93 -10.10 -10.89
C SER A 130 1.61 -9.35 -10.80
N GLY A 131 0.83 -9.26 -11.90
CA GLY A 131 -0.47 -8.58 -11.90
C GLY A 131 -0.39 -7.05 -11.95
N LEU A 132 0.73 -6.48 -12.37
CA LEU A 132 0.94 -5.02 -12.46
C LEU A 132 -0.11 -4.34 -13.37
N SER A 133 -0.39 -4.93 -14.53
CA SER A 133 -1.36 -4.41 -15.49
C SER A 133 -2.79 -4.40 -14.95
N GLU A 134 -3.14 -5.37 -14.11
CA GLU A 134 -4.47 -5.46 -13.48
C GLU A 134 -4.76 -4.30 -12.54
N VAL A 135 -3.70 -3.71 -11.98
CA VAL A 135 -3.80 -2.53 -11.11
C VAL A 135 -3.41 -1.22 -11.81
N GLY A 136 -3.15 -1.26 -13.13
CA GLY A 136 -2.85 -0.07 -13.93
C GLY A 136 -1.40 0.40 -13.86
N ILE A 137 -0.47 -0.42 -13.37
CA ILE A 137 0.97 -0.12 -13.38
C ILE A 137 1.57 -0.57 -14.71
N THR A 138 2.18 0.36 -15.42
CA THR A 138 2.79 0.13 -16.74
C THR A 138 4.23 -0.38 -16.62
N GLY A 139 4.95 0.04 -15.59
CA GLY A 139 6.32 -0.39 -15.35
C GLY A 139 6.75 -0.15 -13.92
N VAL A 140 7.69 -1.00 -13.45
CA VAL A 140 8.34 -0.85 -12.14
C VAL A 140 9.84 -0.88 -12.36
N PHE A 141 10.55 0.10 -11.82
CA PHE A 141 11.99 0.25 -11.98
C PHE A 141 12.68 0.35 -10.62
N GLN A 142 13.72 -0.44 -10.44
CA GLN A 142 14.56 -0.40 -9.24
C GLN A 142 15.66 0.64 -9.40
N THR A 143 15.90 1.42 -8.33
CA THR A 143 16.97 2.41 -8.30
C THR A 143 18.25 1.87 -7.70
N ASP A 144 18.15 1.04 -6.66
CA ASP A 144 19.30 0.42 -6.02
C ASP A 144 19.97 -0.58 -6.98
N PRO A 145 21.25 -0.42 -7.33
CA PRO A 145 21.97 -1.36 -8.18
C PRO A 145 22.28 -2.71 -7.48
N GLY A 146 22.04 -2.83 -6.16
CA GLY A 146 22.34 -4.03 -5.39
C GLY A 146 23.85 -4.26 -5.14
N THR A 147 24.67 -3.21 -5.29
CA THR A 147 26.13 -3.32 -5.21
C THR A 147 26.74 -2.57 -4.02
N TYR A 148 25.92 -2.03 -3.13
CA TYR A 148 26.38 -1.30 -1.95
C TYR A 148 26.69 -2.25 -0.79
N ASP A 149 27.82 -2.01 -0.11
CA ASP A 149 28.27 -2.80 1.03
C ASP A 149 27.51 -2.49 2.32
N SER A 150 26.82 -1.34 2.38
CA SER A 150 26.05 -0.93 3.54
C SER A 150 24.81 -0.10 3.19
N GLN A 151 23.83 -0.14 4.08
CA GLN A 151 22.62 0.69 3.98
C GLN A 151 22.97 2.20 4.00
N SER A 152 23.99 2.59 4.76
CA SER A 152 24.45 3.98 4.81
C SER A 152 24.99 4.44 3.44
N GLU A 153 25.72 3.60 2.75
CA GLU A 153 26.23 3.88 1.41
C GLU A 153 25.08 3.95 0.39
N MET A 154 24.14 3.03 0.46
CA MET A 154 22.92 3.07 -0.36
C MET A 154 22.18 4.39 -0.20
N PHE A 155 21.94 4.85 1.02
CA PHE A 155 21.28 6.13 1.27
C PHE A 155 22.09 7.33 0.77
N ALA A 156 23.40 7.31 0.91
CA ALA A 156 24.27 8.38 0.40
C ALA A 156 24.18 8.52 -1.12
N ASN A 157 23.94 7.42 -1.84
CA ASN A 157 23.88 7.39 -3.31
C ASN A 157 22.46 7.45 -3.88
N CYS A 158 21.40 7.33 -3.07
CA CYS A 158 20.02 7.20 -3.53
C CYS A 158 19.58 8.28 -4.54
N ARG A 159 20.03 9.54 -4.36
CA ARG A 159 19.74 10.64 -5.29
C ARG A 159 20.40 10.44 -6.66
N LYS A 160 21.64 9.95 -6.68
CA LYS A 160 22.38 9.66 -7.91
C LYS A 160 21.73 8.51 -8.67
N ASP A 161 21.34 7.47 -7.96
CA ASP A 161 20.71 6.29 -8.53
C ASP A 161 19.32 6.59 -9.07
N LEU A 162 18.52 7.35 -8.33
CA LEU A 162 17.22 7.82 -8.81
C LEU A 162 17.38 8.62 -10.11
N LYS A 163 18.34 9.56 -10.16
CA LYS A 163 18.61 10.35 -11.36
C LYS A 163 18.99 9.46 -12.54
N ARG A 164 19.89 8.49 -12.35
CA ARG A 164 20.29 7.53 -13.37
C ARG A 164 19.07 6.78 -13.92
N THR A 165 18.30 6.16 -13.03
CA THR A 165 17.12 5.37 -13.40
C THR A 165 16.09 6.23 -14.15
N MET A 166 15.82 7.45 -13.70
CA MET A 166 14.91 8.35 -14.39
C MET A 166 15.40 8.71 -15.81
N LEU A 167 16.69 8.96 -16.00
CA LEU A 167 17.26 9.25 -17.32
C LEU A 167 17.17 8.02 -18.24
N GLU A 168 17.36 6.82 -17.72
CA GLU A 168 17.20 5.58 -18.47
C GLU A 168 15.74 5.36 -18.93
N ILE A 169 14.78 5.61 -18.05
CA ILE A 169 13.35 5.50 -18.36
C ILE A 169 12.98 6.51 -19.46
N LEU A 170 13.34 7.77 -19.28
CA LEU A 170 13.02 8.85 -20.21
C LEU A 170 13.70 8.69 -21.57
N GLY A 171 14.88 8.05 -21.63
CA GLY A 171 15.58 7.78 -22.88
C GLY A 171 15.06 6.59 -23.67
N LYS A 172 14.28 5.70 -23.05
CA LYS A 172 13.75 4.47 -23.66
C LYS A 172 12.26 4.51 -23.97
N THR A 173 11.55 5.49 -23.45
CA THR A 173 10.07 5.53 -23.51
C THR A 173 9.63 6.79 -24.26
N GLU A 174 8.87 6.59 -25.34
CA GLU A 174 8.08 7.66 -25.95
C GLU A 174 6.75 7.75 -25.18
N PHE A 175 6.50 8.88 -24.57
CA PHE A 175 5.28 9.16 -23.81
C PHE A 175 4.26 9.96 -24.62
#